data_0e7cc6b193a949bc4a84bad8c5d778fc
#
_entry.id   0e7cc6b193a949bc4a84bad8c5d778fc
#
_cell.length_a   1.000
_cell.length_b   1.000
_cell.length_c   1.000
_cell.angle_alpha   90.00
_cell.angle_beta   90.00
_cell.angle_gamma   90.00
#
_symmetry.space_group_name_H-M   'P 1'
#
loop_
_entity.id
_entity.type
_entity.pdbx_description
1 polymer ?
#
loop_
_entity_poly.entity_id
_entity_poly.type
_entity_poly.pdbx_seq_one_letter_code
_entity_poly.pdbx_strand_id
1 'polypeptide(L)'
;MVTEESSVVAAASLVAKFWSTKGGFKTTVLGTTKIGQVHFMFAGDTATLERYFKEKKIALVAATASITKNMEKRGGGILDIKLVDKTAELENYYQLHITFETKDSMGANFINSCLEAIAGEFRNDAIEIVMSILSNYVPECLVRAEVSCKIEELGVPNPQKFVEKFYQAVKIAEIEPYRAVTHNKGIMNGVDAVVIATGNDFRAVEAGVHAYAARSGKYT
;
A
#
# COMPACT_ATOMS: atom_id res chain seq x y z
N MET A 1 2.80 -20.75 2.63
CA MET A 1 3.55 -20.90 3.88
C MET A 1 3.16 -19.76 4.79
N VAL A 2 2.88 -19.98 6.05
CA VAL A 2 2.61 -18.92 7.03
C VAL A 2 3.73 -18.88 8.05
N THR A 3 3.95 -17.72 8.67
CA THR A 3 5.06 -17.47 9.61
C THR A 3 4.64 -17.66 11.07
N GLU A 4 3.65 -18.49 11.32
CA GLU A 4 3.08 -18.76 12.62
C GLU A 4 3.13 -20.27 12.96
N GLU A 5 2.42 -20.71 13.99
CA GLU A 5 2.41 -22.11 14.44
C GLU A 5 1.75 -23.08 13.43
N SER A 6 2.03 -24.37 13.57
CA SER A 6 1.58 -25.40 12.63
C SER A 6 0.06 -25.49 12.49
N SER A 7 -0.70 -25.16 13.53
CA SER A 7 -2.17 -25.13 13.50
C SER A 7 -2.71 -24.07 12.50
N VAL A 8 -2.07 -22.90 12.42
CA VAL A 8 -2.40 -21.84 11.47
C VAL A 8 -2.06 -22.26 10.04
N VAL A 9 -0.91 -22.91 9.83
CA VAL A 9 -0.55 -23.50 8.53
C VAL A 9 -1.60 -24.49 8.05
N ALA A 10 -2.04 -25.39 8.95
CA ALA A 10 -3.07 -26.39 8.64
C ALA A 10 -4.42 -25.73 8.30
N ALA A 11 -4.84 -24.73 9.08
CA ALA A 11 -6.10 -24.01 8.86
C ALA A 11 -6.08 -23.26 7.52
N ALA A 12 -5.04 -22.50 7.21
CA ALA A 12 -4.90 -21.79 5.95
C ALA A 12 -4.89 -22.75 4.75
N SER A 13 -4.19 -23.86 4.86
CA SER A 13 -4.14 -24.89 3.82
C SER A 13 -5.49 -25.55 3.58
N LEU A 14 -6.24 -25.86 4.66
CA LEU A 14 -7.59 -26.45 4.58
C LEU A 14 -8.56 -25.50 3.87
N VAL A 15 -8.57 -24.23 4.25
CA VAL A 15 -9.45 -23.22 3.66
C VAL A 15 -9.07 -22.97 2.20
N ALA A 16 -7.79 -22.89 1.86
CA ALA A 16 -7.32 -22.74 0.49
C ALA A 16 -7.76 -23.93 -0.39
N LYS A 17 -7.63 -25.16 0.14
CA LYS A 17 -8.11 -26.38 -0.54
C LYS A 17 -9.63 -26.34 -0.75
N PHE A 18 -10.41 -25.95 0.25
CA PHE A 18 -11.86 -25.80 0.13
C PHE A 18 -12.21 -24.85 -1.03
N TRP A 19 -11.69 -23.62 -1.01
CA TRP A 19 -11.97 -22.63 -2.05
C TRP A 19 -11.47 -23.05 -3.43
N SER A 20 -10.35 -23.77 -3.52
CA SER A 20 -9.88 -24.35 -4.78
C SER A 20 -10.92 -25.26 -5.42
N THR A 21 -11.68 -26.05 -4.64
CA THR A 21 -12.77 -26.90 -5.13
C THR A 21 -14.02 -26.10 -5.55
N LYS A 22 -14.10 -24.82 -5.20
CA LYS A 22 -15.22 -23.91 -5.55
C LYS A 22 -14.86 -22.91 -6.66
N GLY A 23 -13.80 -23.17 -7.40
CA GLY A 23 -13.32 -22.32 -8.49
C GLY A 23 -12.20 -21.34 -8.11
N GLY A 24 -11.72 -21.37 -6.85
CA GLY A 24 -10.60 -20.57 -6.39
C GLY A 24 -10.92 -19.08 -6.21
N PHE A 25 -9.88 -18.32 -5.97
CA PHE A 25 -9.95 -16.87 -5.84
C PHE A 25 -10.04 -16.20 -7.22
N LYS A 26 -10.97 -15.26 -7.36
CA LYS A 26 -11.03 -14.32 -8.49
C LYS A 26 -10.40 -13.01 -8.07
N THR A 27 -9.46 -12.53 -8.85
CA THR A 27 -8.72 -11.30 -8.53
C THR A 27 -9.01 -10.20 -9.55
N THR A 28 -9.11 -8.97 -9.07
CA THR A 28 -9.28 -7.77 -9.88
C THR A 28 -8.33 -6.69 -9.40
N VAL A 29 -7.48 -6.17 -10.29
CA VAL A 29 -6.65 -5.01 -10.00
C VAL A 29 -7.52 -3.76 -10.07
N LEU A 30 -7.63 -3.01 -8.98
CA LEU A 30 -8.42 -1.78 -8.87
C LEU A 30 -7.57 -0.54 -9.13
N GLY A 31 -6.29 -0.59 -8.82
CA GLY A 31 -5.34 0.49 -9.04
C GLY A 31 -3.91 0.04 -8.79
N THR A 32 -2.96 0.78 -9.35
CA THR A 32 -1.52 0.43 -9.36
C THR A 32 -0.63 1.60 -8.92
N THR A 33 -1.23 2.75 -8.52
CA THR A 33 -0.49 3.96 -8.16
C THR A 33 0.26 3.78 -6.86
N LYS A 34 1.57 3.98 -6.90
CA LYS A 34 2.46 3.96 -5.74
C LYS A 34 2.94 5.36 -5.38
N ILE A 35 3.41 5.52 -4.16
CA ILE A 35 3.73 6.82 -3.57
C ILE A 35 5.16 6.81 -3.05
N GLY A 36 5.87 7.93 -3.28
CA GLY A 36 7.11 8.26 -2.62
C GLY A 36 7.13 9.74 -2.24
N GLN A 37 7.97 10.09 -1.29
CA GLN A 37 8.02 11.45 -0.76
C GLN A 37 9.46 11.91 -0.59
N VAL A 38 9.69 13.20 -0.87
CA VAL A 38 10.87 13.93 -0.45
C VAL A 38 10.44 14.87 0.67
N HIS A 39 10.95 14.66 1.85
CA HIS A 39 10.67 15.46 3.04
C HIS A 39 11.77 16.51 3.22
N PHE A 40 11.38 17.78 3.42
CA PHE A 40 12.34 18.85 3.54
C PHE A 40 11.84 19.99 4.43
N MET A 41 12.78 20.79 4.93
CA MET A 41 12.51 22.00 5.72
C MET A 41 12.81 23.23 4.86
N PHE A 42 11.95 24.25 4.98
CA PHE A 42 12.11 25.55 4.33
C PHE A 42 11.51 26.64 5.22
N ALA A 43 12.38 27.56 5.68
CA ALA A 43 11.99 28.64 6.60
C ALA A 43 11.53 29.93 5.90
N GLY A 44 11.39 29.91 4.56
CA GLY A 44 10.99 31.08 3.79
C GLY A 44 9.47 31.18 3.58
N ASP A 45 9.08 32.14 2.74
CA ASP A 45 7.69 32.36 2.37
C ASP A 45 7.15 31.25 1.42
N THR A 46 5.99 30.69 1.75
CA THR A 46 5.33 29.61 0.99
C THR A 46 5.12 29.96 -0.49
N ALA A 47 4.72 31.20 -0.80
CA ALA A 47 4.49 31.61 -2.19
C ALA A 47 5.80 31.62 -3.01
N THR A 48 6.91 31.91 -2.37
CA THR A 48 8.26 31.81 -2.99
C THR A 48 8.62 30.36 -3.26
N LEU A 49 8.34 29.45 -2.33
CA LEU A 49 8.56 28.00 -2.53
C LEU A 49 7.67 27.42 -3.64
N GLU A 50 6.41 27.82 -3.70
CA GLU A 50 5.48 27.39 -4.76
C GLU A 50 5.95 27.84 -6.15
N ARG A 51 6.47 29.06 -6.26
CA ARG A 51 7.03 29.59 -7.52
C ARG A 51 8.26 28.77 -7.92
N TYR A 52 9.21 28.59 -7.00
CA TYR A 52 10.39 27.77 -7.22
C TYR A 52 10.03 26.34 -7.66
N PHE A 53 9.08 25.70 -6.99
CA PHE A 53 8.60 24.37 -7.38
C PHE A 53 8.03 24.36 -8.80
N LYS A 54 7.19 25.33 -9.16
CA LYS A 54 6.60 25.43 -10.51
C LYS A 54 7.67 25.58 -11.59
N GLU A 55 8.68 26.41 -11.34
CA GLU A 55 9.81 26.59 -12.26
C GLU A 55 10.67 25.33 -12.40
N LYS A 56 10.87 24.60 -11.30
CA LYS A 56 11.68 23.39 -11.26
C LYS A 56 10.97 22.12 -11.73
N LYS A 57 9.64 22.07 -11.76
CA LYS A 57 8.87 20.83 -11.97
C LYS A 57 9.32 20.04 -13.21
N ILE A 58 9.61 20.69 -14.32
CA ILE A 58 10.09 20.05 -15.54
C ILE A 58 11.49 19.45 -15.34
N ALA A 59 12.39 20.20 -14.69
CA ALA A 59 13.74 19.74 -14.38
C ALA A 59 13.75 18.54 -13.41
N LEU A 60 12.84 18.54 -12.43
CA LEU A 60 12.68 17.41 -11.49
C LEU A 60 12.36 16.10 -12.22
N VAL A 61 11.44 16.15 -13.18
CA VAL A 61 11.12 14.97 -14.01
C VAL A 61 12.32 14.61 -14.89
N ALA A 62 12.96 15.58 -15.54
CA ALA A 62 14.12 15.35 -16.40
C ALA A 62 15.30 14.71 -15.66
N ALA A 63 15.53 15.07 -14.38
CA ALA A 63 16.57 14.48 -13.54
C ALA A 63 16.43 12.97 -13.37
N THR A 64 15.23 12.42 -13.54
CA THR A 64 14.98 10.97 -13.42
C THR A 64 15.06 10.21 -14.74
N ALA A 65 15.29 10.86 -15.87
CA ALA A 65 15.16 10.27 -17.20
C ALA A 65 16.02 9.00 -17.45
N SER A 66 17.23 8.95 -16.89
CA SER A 66 18.10 7.77 -16.97
C SER A 66 17.55 6.57 -16.17
N ILE A 67 16.85 6.85 -15.07
CA ILE A 67 16.27 5.87 -14.15
C ILE A 67 14.94 5.35 -14.71
N THR A 68 14.08 6.26 -15.23
CA THR A 68 12.72 5.94 -15.68
C THR A 68 12.68 5.25 -17.04
N LYS A 69 13.71 5.40 -17.89
CA LYS A 69 13.77 4.91 -19.27
C LYS A 69 13.21 3.49 -19.49
N ASN A 70 13.60 2.54 -18.64
CA ASN A 70 13.15 1.15 -18.79
C ASN A 70 11.72 0.92 -18.25
N MET A 71 11.30 1.71 -17.26
CA MET A 71 9.95 1.67 -16.72
C MET A 71 8.97 2.29 -17.71
N GLU A 72 9.33 3.41 -18.32
CA GLU A 72 8.53 4.10 -19.35
C GLU A 72 8.28 3.23 -20.59
N LYS A 73 9.28 2.47 -21.03
CA LYS A 73 9.11 1.48 -22.13
C LYS A 73 8.05 0.42 -21.82
N ARG A 74 7.78 0.17 -20.55
CA ARG A 74 6.73 -0.76 -20.09
C ARG A 74 5.41 -0.03 -19.79
N GLY A 75 5.34 1.27 -20.03
CA GLY A 75 4.17 2.12 -19.77
C GLY A 75 4.01 2.55 -18.32
N GLY A 76 5.09 2.49 -17.52
CA GLY A 76 5.17 3.03 -16.16
C GLY A 76 5.96 4.32 -16.08
N GLY A 77 6.40 4.71 -14.87
CA GLY A 77 7.18 5.91 -14.62
C GLY A 77 6.56 6.83 -13.57
N ILE A 78 6.97 8.07 -13.55
CA ILE A 78 6.40 9.11 -12.69
C ILE A 78 5.07 9.56 -13.28
N LEU A 79 4.02 9.59 -12.45
CA LEU A 79 2.68 10.08 -12.85
C LEU A 79 2.52 11.57 -12.55
N ASP A 80 2.90 12.02 -11.34
CA ASP A 80 2.81 13.42 -10.94
C ASP A 80 3.77 13.72 -9.77
N ILE A 81 4.13 15.02 -9.64
CA ILE A 81 4.85 15.58 -8.50
C ILE A 81 4.05 16.76 -7.98
N LYS A 82 3.75 16.75 -6.66
CA LYS A 82 3.04 17.82 -5.95
C LYS A 82 3.87 18.34 -4.80
N LEU A 83 3.85 19.65 -4.62
CA LEU A 83 4.31 20.28 -3.38
C LEU A 83 3.18 20.22 -2.36
N VAL A 84 3.48 19.77 -1.15
CA VAL A 84 2.53 19.67 -0.04
C VAL A 84 3.06 20.48 1.13
N ASP A 85 2.28 21.44 1.59
CA ASP A 85 2.53 22.22 2.81
C ASP A 85 2.10 21.40 4.03
N LYS A 86 3.01 21.25 4.98
CA LYS A 86 2.84 20.55 6.25
C LYS A 86 3.20 21.46 7.46
N THR A 87 3.25 22.74 7.24
CA THR A 87 3.65 23.71 8.29
C THR A 87 2.66 23.79 9.44
N ALA A 88 1.40 23.39 9.23
CA ALA A 88 0.41 23.28 10.30
C ALA A 88 0.71 22.14 11.29
N GLU A 89 1.41 21.07 10.85
CA GLU A 89 1.75 19.92 11.67
C GLU A 89 3.17 20.05 12.28
N LEU A 90 4.11 20.62 11.49
CA LEU A 90 5.48 20.86 11.92
C LEU A 90 6.01 22.14 11.23
N GLU A 91 6.50 23.09 12.02
CA GLU A 91 7.03 24.37 11.53
C GLU A 91 8.07 24.14 10.41
N ASN A 92 7.97 24.93 9.33
CA ASN A 92 8.85 24.88 8.15
C ASN A 92 8.87 23.56 7.36
N TYR A 93 7.96 22.61 7.65
CA TYR A 93 7.96 21.30 7.02
C TYR A 93 7.11 21.28 5.75
N TYR A 94 7.70 20.75 4.68
CA TYR A 94 7.08 20.54 3.38
C TYR A 94 7.44 19.16 2.81
N GLN A 95 6.68 18.73 1.80
CA GLN A 95 6.95 17.51 1.06
C GLN A 95 6.84 17.74 -0.45
N LEU A 96 7.70 17.10 -1.23
CA LEU A 96 7.31 16.70 -2.57
C LEU A 96 6.63 15.33 -2.45
N HIS A 97 5.39 15.24 -2.93
CA HIS A 97 4.61 14.01 -2.99
C HIS A 97 4.59 13.53 -4.44
N ILE A 98 5.16 12.36 -4.69
CA ILE A 98 5.34 11.82 -6.03
C ILE A 98 4.53 10.54 -6.18
N THR A 99 3.77 10.44 -7.26
CA THR A 99 3.03 9.23 -7.63
C THR A 99 3.71 8.51 -8.79
N PHE A 100 3.67 7.18 -8.74
CA PHE A 100 4.37 6.31 -9.67
C PHE A 100 3.47 5.18 -10.18
N GLU A 101 3.69 4.80 -11.44
CA GLU A 101 3.25 3.53 -12.01
C GLU A 101 4.47 2.60 -12.18
N THR A 102 4.46 1.45 -11.51
CA THR A 102 5.57 0.48 -11.56
C THR A 102 5.22 -0.84 -12.23
N LYS A 103 4.01 -0.91 -12.82
CA LYS A 103 3.49 -2.13 -13.48
C LYS A 103 3.58 -3.35 -12.56
N ASP A 104 4.13 -4.45 -13.04
CA ASP A 104 4.22 -5.72 -12.29
C ASP A 104 5.33 -5.72 -11.22
N SER A 105 6.12 -4.66 -11.12
CA SER A 105 7.21 -4.61 -10.13
C SER A 105 6.74 -3.98 -8.82
N MET A 106 7.29 -4.44 -7.69
CA MET A 106 7.18 -3.76 -6.40
C MET A 106 7.71 -2.32 -6.50
N GLY A 107 8.84 -2.14 -7.21
CA GLY A 107 9.36 -0.84 -7.60
C GLY A 107 10.12 -0.08 -6.52
N ALA A 108 10.42 -0.67 -5.36
CA ALA A 108 11.04 0.04 -4.23
C ALA A 108 12.34 0.75 -4.59
N ASN A 109 13.30 0.04 -5.17
CA ASN A 109 14.58 0.62 -5.57
C ASN A 109 14.40 1.68 -6.68
N PHE A 110 13.52 1.41 -7.65
CA PHE A 110 13.19 2.35 -8.70
C PHE A 110 12.64 3.67 -8.15
N ILE A 111 11.64 3.58 -7.24
CA ILE A 111 11.03 4.75 -6.61
C ILE A 111 12.08 5.52 -5.80
N ASN A 112 12.84 4.85 -4.94
CA ASN A 112 13.86 5.51 -4.11
C ASN A 112 14.93 6.21 -4.95
N SER A 113 15.42 5.57 -6.03
CA SER A 113 16.38 6.21 -6.93
C SER A 113 15.80 7.46 -7.62
N CYS A 114 14.52 7.43 -8.02
CA CYS A 114 13.86 8.62 -8.56
C CYS A 114 13.73 9.72 -7.52
N LEU A 115 13.37 9.38 -6.28
CA LEU A 115 13.23 10.34 -5.18
C LEU A 115 14.57 11.01 -4.83
N GLU A 116 15.66 10.25 -4.81
CA GLU A 116 17.01 10.76 -4.59
C GLU A 116 17.44 11.73 -5.69
N ALA A 117 17.17 11.40 -6.97
CA ALA A 117 17.46 12.28 -8.09
C ALA A 117 16.63 13.58 -8.03
N ILE A 118 15.34 13.48 -7.69
CA ILE A 118 14.44 14.62 -7.50
C ILE A 118 14.93 15.50 -6.33
N ALA A 119 15.29 14.90 -5.21
CA ALA A 119 15.81 15.62 -4.05
C ALA A 119 17.12 16.36 -4.37
N GLY A 120 18.01 15.73 -5.13
CA GLY A 120 19.24 16.35 -5.59
C GLY A 120 19.01 17.57 -6.47
N GLU A 121 18.06 17.51 -7.43
CA GLU A 121 17.71 18.61 -8.33
C GLU A 121 16.92 19.74 -7.61
N PHE A 122 16.12 19.38 -6.58
CA PHE A 122 15.30 20.35 -5.84
C PHE A 122 16.09 21.12 -4.78
N ARG A 123 17.21 20.58 -4.32
CA ARG A 123 18.05 21.16 -3.26
C ARG A 123 18.61 22.53 -3.67
N ASN A 124 18.61 23.48 -2.72
CA ASN A 124 19.37 24.73 -2.78
C ASN A 124 19.74 25.14 -1.34
N ASP A 125 20.41 26.29 -1.18
CA ASP A 125 20.90 26.75 0.14
C ASP A 125 19.77 27.03 1.17
N ALA A 126 18.53 27.25 0.70
CA ALA A 126 17.37 27.52 1.56
C ALA A 126 16.52 26.27 1.84
N ILE A 127 16.76 25.15 1.14
CA ILE A 127 16.00 23.90 1.26
C ILE A 127 16.85 22.81 1.88
N GLU A 128 16.51 22.41 3.10
CA GLU A 128 17.15 21.31 3.80
C GLU A 128 16.39 20.00 3.56
N ILE A 129 16.95 19.11 2.73
CA ILE A 129 16.38 17.77 2.51
C ILE A 129 16.61 16.92 3.75
N VAL A 130 15.54 16.43 4.36
CA VAL A 130 15.57 15.53 5.52
C VAL A 130 15.68 14.09 5.11
N MET A 131 14.78 13.62 4.20
CA MET A 131 14.80 12.26 3.67
C MET A 131 14.03 12.15 2.36
N SER A 132 14.35 11.10 1.60
CA SER A 132 13.67 10.70 0.38
C SER A 132 13.33 9.22 0.46
N ILE A 133 12.03 8.86 0.53
CA ILE A 133 11.64 7.47 0.75
C ILE A 133 10.27 7.17 0.16
N LEU A 134 10.10 5.95 -0.33
CA LEU A 134 8.79 5.42 -0.73
C LEU A 134 7.86 5.26 0.49
N SER A 135 6.55 5.21 0.24
CA SER A 135 5.56 4.85 1.24
C SER A 135 5.07 3.41 1.04
N ASN A 136 4.94 2.66 2.14
CA ASN A 136 4.21 1.38 2.14
C ASN A 136 2.70 1.59 2.25
N TYR A 137 2.24 2.78 2.64
CA TYR A 137 0.83 3.15 2.55
C TYR A 137 0.51 3.70 1.17
N VAL A 138 -0.13 2.87 0.34
CA VAL A 138 -0.46 3.15 -1.06
C VAL A 138 -1.94 2.88 -1.31
N PRO A 139 -2.84 3.76 -0.84
CA PRO A 139 -4.31 3.52 -0.84
C PRO A 139 -4.91 3.42 -2.25
N GLU A 140 -4.18 3.78 -3.28
CA GLU A 140 -4.58 3.65 -4.69
C GLU A 140 -3.91 2.46 -5.41
N CYS A 141 -3.12 1.64 -4.70
CA CYS A 141 -2.55 0.40 -5.22
C CYS A 141 -3.29 -0.78 -4.60
N LEU A 142 -4.41 -1.16 -5.21
CA LEU A 142 -5.36 -2.09 -4.62
C LEU A 142 -5.67 -3.27 -5.53
N VAL A 143 -5.76 -4.44 -4.93
CA VAL A 143 -6.27 -5.66 -5.54
C VAL A 143 -7.44 -6.17 -4.72
N ARG A 144 -8.52 -6.56 -5.41
CA ARG A 144 -9.65 -7.28 -4.82
C ARG A 144 -9.49 -8.77 -5.09
N ALA A 145 -9.63 -9.59 -4.06
CA ALA A 145 -9.71 -11.05 -4.15
C ALA A 145 -11.07 -11.51 -3.61
N GLU A 146 -11.79 -12.29 -4.37
CA GLU A 146 -13.16 -12.70 -4.07
C GLU A 146 -13.33 -14.21 -4.22
N VAL A 147 -14.11 -14.80 -3.31
CA VAL A 147 -14.55 -16.20 -3.37
C VAL A 147 -16.05 -16.27 -3.07
N SER A 148 -16.75 -17.25 -3.65
CA SER A 148 -18.15 -17.48 -3.36
C SER A 148 -18.51 -18.95 -3.57
N CYS A 149 -19.47 -19.44 -2.79
CA CYS A 149 -20.13 -20.71 -3.02
C CYS A 149 -21.57 -20.63 -2.53
N LYS A 150 -22.39 -21.61 -2.91
CA LYS A 150 -23.74 -21.76 -2.34
C LYS A 150 -23.64 -22.22 -0.88
N ILE A 151 -24.62 -21.82 -0.06
CA ILE A 151 -24.65 -22.14 1.37
C ILE A 151 -24.63 -23.66 1.58
N GLU A 152 -25.37 -24.40 0.75
CA GLU A 152 -25.46 -25.87 0.82
C GLU A 152 -24.14 -26.58 0.53
N GLU A 153 -23.21 -25.88 -0.14
CA GLU A 153 -21.90 -26.42 -0.51
C GLU A 153 -20.82 -26.22 0.55
N LEU A 154 -21.13 -25.60 1.69
CA LEU A 154 -20.17 -25.36 2.77
C LEU A 154 -19.66 -26.63 3.46
N GLY A 155 -20.36 -27.76 3.30
CA GLY A 155 -19.93 -29.06 3.84
C GLY A 155 -19.99 -29.14 5.36
N VAL A 156 -20.80 -28.31 6.01
CA VAL A 156 -21.00 -28.29 7.47
C VAL A 156 -22.39 -28.82 7.85
N PRO A 157 -22.58 -29.35 9.09
CA PRO A 157 -23.84 -30.00 9.47
C PRO A 157 -25.09 -29.10 9.40
N ASN A 158 -24.93 -27.79 9.67
CA ASN A 158 -26.02 -26.81 9.58
C ASN A 158 -25.50 -25.55 8.86
N PRO A 159 -25.50 -25.54 7.54
CA PRO A 159 -24.91 -24.45 6.75
C PRO A 159 -25.55 -23.10 7.03
N GLN A 160 -26.86 -23.01 7.19
CA GLN A 160 -27.57 -21.76 7.45
C GLN A 160 -27.13 -21.14 8.79
N LYS A 161 -27.11 -21.93 9.86
CA LYS A 161 -26.66 -21.48 11.18
C LYS A 161 -25.17 -21.10 11.18
N PHE A 162 -24.36 -21.78 10.37
CA PHE A 162 -22.95 -21.43 10.20
C PHE A 162 -22.81 -20.04 9.58
N VAL A 163 -23.54 -19.74 8.52
CA VAL A 163 -23.51 -18.42 7.85
C VAL A 163 -23.98 -17.31 8.78
N GLU A 164 -25.05 -17.54 9.56
CA GLU A 164 -25.54 -16.57 10.56
C GLU A 164 -24.45 -16.24 11.60
N LYS A 165 -23.78 -17.26 12.13
CA LYS A 165 -22.68 -17.06 13.11
C LYS A 165 -21.46 -16.38 12.46
N PHE A 166 -21.14 -16.74 11.23
CA PHE A 166 -20.04 -16.12 10.50
C PHE A 166 -20.31 -14.63 10.28
N TYR A 167 -21.51 -14.28 9.85
CA TYR A 167 -21.95 -12.90 9.69
C TYR A 167 -21.85 -12.12 11.02
N GLN A 168 -22.36 -12.70 12.11
CA GLN A 168 -22.27 -12.09 13.45
C GLN A 168 -20.82 -11.87 13.88
N ALA A 169 -19.92 -12.83 13.61
CA ALA A 169 -18.50 -12.72 13.96
C ALA A 169 -17.81 -11.55 13.20
N VAL A 170 -18.16 -11.35 11.94
CA VAL A 170 -17.68 -10.20 11.15
C VAL A 170 -18.25 -8.89 11.71
N LYS A 171 -19.55 -8.84 12.02
CA LYS A 171 -20.19 -7.65 12.60
C LYS A 171 -19.60 -7.28 13.97
N ILE A 172 -19.26 -8.24 14.79
CA ILE A 172 -18.56 -7.99 16.07
C ILE A 172 -17.20 -7.35 15.81
N ALA A 173 -16.45 -7.82 14.81
CA ALA A 173 -15.15 -7.24 14.46
C ALA A 173 -15.27 -5.81 13.90
N GLU A 174 -16.39 -5.43 13.27
CA GLU A 174 -16.64 -4.08 12.79
C GLU A 174 -16.89 -3.06 13.92
N ILE A 175 -17.30 -3.49 15.11
CA ILE A 175 -17.73 -2.60 16.19
C ILE A 175 -16.87 -2.69 17.46
N GLU A 176 -16.09 -3.77 17.62
CA GLU A 176 -15.32 -4.06 18.81
C GLU A 176 -13.81 -4.07 18.50
N PRO A 177 -13.04 -3.05 18.97
CA PRO A 177 -11.63 -2.88 18.58
C PRO A 177 -10.72 -4.06 18.93
N TYR A 178 -10.86 -4.67 20.09
CA TYR A 178 -10.04 -5.84 20.48
C TYR A 178 -10.27 -7.02 19.53
N ARG A 179 -11.53 -7.20 19.10
CA ARG A 179 -11.86 -8.25 18.13
C ARG A 179 -11.39 -7.87 16.73
N ALA A 180 -11.51 -6.61 16.34
CA ALA A 180 -11.04 -6.11 15.05
C ALA A 180 -9.54 -6.36 14.84
N VAL A 181 -8.71 -6.02 15.82
CA VAL A 181 -7.26 -6.25 15.78
C VAL A 181 -6.94 -7.74 15.55
N THR A 182 -7.59 -8.62 16.33
CA THR A 182 -7.38 -10.07 16.20
C THR A 182 -7.92 -10.62 14.88
N HIS A 183 -9.04 -10.09 14.39
CA HIS A 183 -9.64 -10.47 13.12
C HIS A 183 -8.72 -10.09 11.94
N ASN A 184 -8.24 -8.86 11.91
CA ASN A 184 -7.35 -8.36 10.86
C ASN A 184 -6.01 -9.11 10.83
N LYS A 185 -5.44 -9.40 12.01
CA LYS A 185 -4.26 -10.28 12.12
C LYS A 185 -4.54 -11.66 11.50
N GLY A 186 -5.72 -12.23 11.76
CA GLY A 186 -6.12 -13.52 11.19
C GLY A 186 -6.28 -13.49 9.66
N ILE A 187 -6.79 -12.40 9.09
CA ILE A 187 -6.87 -12.21 7.63
C ILE A 187 -5.48 -12.26 6.99
N MET A 188 -4.48 -11.66 7.65
CA MET A 188 -3.11 -11.62 7.14
C MET A 188 -2.48 -13.02 6.99
N ASN A 189 -2.91 -14.02 7.74
CA ASN A 189 -2.42 -15.39 7.55
C ASN A 189 -2.61 -15.91 6.11
N GLY A 190 -3.74 -15.57 5.48
CA GLY A 190 -4.00 -15.93 4.09
C GLY A 190 -3.25 -15.03 3.09
N VAL A 191 -3.22 -13.73 3.35
CA VAL A 191 -2.52 -12.75 2.50
C VAL A 191 -1.02 -13.04 2.51
N ASP A 192 -0.41 -13.18 3.68
CA ASP A 192 1.04 -13.42 3.83
C ASP A 192 1.47 -14.75 3.22
N ALA A 193 0.61 -15.79 3.30
CA ALA A 193 0.90 -17.06 2.65
C ALA A 193 1.14 -16.89 1.14
N VAL A 194 0.35 -16.06 0.46
CA VAL A 194 0.52 -15.76 -0.97
C VAL A 194 1.72 -14.85 -1.20
N VAL A 195 1.86 -13.79 -0.41
CA VAL A 195 2.97 -12.81 -0.51
C VAL A 195 4.33 -13.49 -0.37
N ILE A 196 4.49 -14.36 0.64
CA ILE A 196 5.72 -15.12 0.88
C ILE A 196 5.95 -16.14 -0.24
N ALA A 197 4.91 -16.86 -0.66
CA ALA A 197 5.01 -17.86 -1.73
C ALA A 197 5.44 -17.25 -3.08
N THR A 198 5.14 -15.98 -3.30
CA THR A 198 5.51 -15.24 -4.51
C THR A 198 6.80 -14.41 -4.35
N GLY A 199 7.50 -14.54 -3.21
CA GLY A 199 8.78 -13.87 -2.97
C GLY A 199 8.67 -12.35 -2.76
N ASN A 200 7.52 -11.86 -2.30
CA ASN A 200 7.28 -10.45 -2.02
C ASN A 200 7.48 -10.09 -0.54
N ASP A 201 7.54 -8.79 -0.24
CA ASP A 201 7.75 -8.28 1.12
C ASP A 201 6.44 -8.27 1.92
N PHE A 202 6.24 -9.29 2.76
CA PHE A 202 5.06 -9.42 3.60
C PHE A 202 4.97 -8.30 4.65
N ARG A 203 6.08 -7.75 5.16
CA ARG A 203 6.08 -6.67 6.16
C ARG A 203 5.55 -5.37 5.55
N ALA A 204 5.90 -5.07 4.31
CA ALA A 204 5.38 -3.91 3.59
C ALA A 204 3.87 -4.06 3.33
N VAL A 205 3.42 -5.26 2.97
CA VAL A 205 2.00 -5.57 2.74
C VAL A 205 1.20 -5.47 4.05
N GLU A 206 1.69 -6.06 5.16
CA GLU A 206 1.05 -5.94 6.47
C GLU A 206 0.90 -4.48 6.90
N ALA A 207 1.98 -3.69 6.84
CA ALA A 207 1.95 -2.27 7.20
C ALA A 207 0.93 -1.50 6.37
N GLY A 208 0.90 -1.72 5.05
CA GLY A 208 -0.04 -1.07 4.13
C GLY A 208 -1.49 -1.47 4.39
N VAL A 209 -1.76 -2.76 4.60
CA VAL A 209 -3.12 -3.29 4.86
C VAL A 209 -3.67 -2.79 6.19
N HIS A 210 -2.88 -2.81 7.27
CA HIS A 210 -3.30 -2.30 8.58
C HIS A 210 -3.55 -0.78 8.54
N ALA A 211 -2.69 -0.02 7.87
CA ALA A 211 -2.93 1.42 7.66
C ALA A 211 -4.21 1.68 6.83
N TYR A 212 -4.45 0.86 5.80
CA TYR A 212 -5.68 0.95 5.00
C TYR A 212 -6.94 0.62 5.82
N ALA A 213 -6.90 -0.39 6.67
CA ALA A 213 -8.00 -0.73 7.58
C ALA A 213 -8.31 0.43 8.55
N ALA A 214 -7.29 1.17 9.01
CA ALA A 214 -7.43 2.28 9.94
C ALA A 214 -7.72 3.65 9.27
N ARG A 215 -7.85 3.73 7.93
CA ARG A 215 -7.96 5.00 7.18
C ARG A 215 -9.19 5.85 7.52
N SER A 216 -10.23 5.24 8.10
CA SER A 216 -11.44 5.94 8.55
C SER A 216 -11.30 6.61 9.93
N GLY A 217 -10.13 6.47 10.58
CA GLY A 217 -9.91 6.86 11.99
C GLY A 217 -10.38 5.78 12.99
N LYS A 218 -10.90 4.66 12.49
CA LYS A 218 -11.26 3.48 13.28
C LYS A 218 -10.56 2.27 12.66
N TYR A 219 -10.13 1.35 13.52
CA TYR A 219 -9.47 0.11 13.09
C TYR A 219 -10.52 -1.00 12.88
N THR A 220 -11.31 -0.86 11.81
CA THR A 220 -12.41 -1.81 11.51
C THR A 220 -12.46 -2.15 10.03
#